data_39a15b369e4b6479f2174669d729d0f0
#
_entry.id   39a15b369e4b6479f2174669d729d0f0
#
_cell.length_a   1.000
_cell.length_b   1.000
_cell.length_c   1.000
_cell.angle_alpha   90.00
_cell.angle_beta   90.00
_cell.angle_gamma   90.00
#
_symmetry.space_group_name_H-M   'P 1'
#
loop_
_entity.id
_entity.type
_entity.pdbx_description
1 polymer ?
#
loop_
_entity_poly.entity_id
_entity_poly.type
_entity_poly.pdbx_seq_one_letter_code
_entity_poly.pdbx_strand_id
1 'polypeptide(L)'
;DMRFMFRSASAFNQDIGSWNTAQVTDMGYMFQSASAFNQDIGSWNTAQVTNMWGMFASASAFNQDISLWTGTAATTHQSSMFSGASAFNQDIGSWNTSQVTDMQYMFTSASAFNHDISSWTGTAATTQQYDMFYEATAFQAKYTCGTSGPASSCDTIKSTWVAPSPPP
;
A
#
# COMPACT_ATOMS: atom_id res chain seq x y z
N ASP A 1 -7.13 18.08 2.59
CA ASP A 1 -7.69 16.86 3.15
C ASP A 1 -8.66 16.26 2.14
N MET A 2 -8.41 15.02 1.72
CA MET A 2 -9.24 14.25 0.78
C MET A 2 -9.78 12.95 1.41
N ARG A 3 -9.72 12.83 2.74
CA ARG A 3 -10.22 11.64 3.43
C ARG A 3 -11.67 11.34 3.06
N PHE A 4 -11.94 10.07 2.85
CA PHE A 4 -13.30 9.55 2.60
C PHE A 4 -14.02 10.09 1.36
N MET A 5 -13.38 10.91 0.50
CA MET A 5 -14.06 11.66 -0.59
C MET A 5 -14.90 10.76 -1.50
N PHE A 6 -14.41 9.58 -1.86
CA PHE A 6 -15.11 8.59 -2.69
C PHE A 6 -15.35 7.26 -1.95
N ARG A 7 -15.35 7.32 -0.59
CA ARG A 7 -15.58 6.12 0.21
C ARG A 7 -16.93 5.50 -0.14
N SER A 8 -16.94 4.20 -0.42
CA SER A 8 -18.13 3.42 -0.80
C SER A 8 -18.83 3.90 -2.09
N ALA A 9 -18.17 4.73 -2.89
CA ALA A 9 -18.66 5.15 -4.20
C ALA A 9 -18.43 4.02 -5.23
N SER A 10 -19.18 2.94 -5.11
CA SER A 10 -18.94 1.66 -5.82
C SER A 10 -18.99 1.77 -7.36
N ALA A 11 -19.71 2.76 -7.90
CA ALA A 11 -19.80 3.00 -9.34
C ALA A 11 -18.90 4.16 -9.82
N PHE A 12 -18.16 4.81 -8.92
CA PHE A 12 -17.31 5.92 -9.30
C PHE A 12 -16.09 5.44 -10.09
N ASN A 13 -15.95 5.95 -11.31
CA ASN A 13 -14.79 5.70 -12.17
C ASN A 13 -14.59 6.86 -13.17
N GLN A 14 -14.67 8.10 -12.69
CA GLN A 14 -14.44 9.27 -13.54
C GLN A 14 -12.97 9.68 -13.52
N ASP A 15 -12.50 10.26 -14.61
CA ASP A 15 -11.14 10.80 -14.71
C ASP A 15 -10.93 11.98 -13.75
N ILE A 16 -9.97 11.81 -12.87
CA ILE A 16 -9.54 12.78 -11.87
C ILE A 16 -8.01 12.96 -11.90
N GLY A 17 -7.34 12.42 -12.92
CA GLY A 17 -5.88 12.45 -13.05
C GLY A 17 -5.30 13.87 -13.10
N SER A 18 -6.07 14.85 -13.64
CA SER A 18 -5.65 16.24 -13.73
C SER A 18 -5.78 17.06 -12.42
N TRP A 19 -6.24 16.44 -11.34
CA TRP A 19 -6.41 17.16 -10.07
C TRP A 19 -5.08 17.63 -9.49
N ASN A 20 -5.03 18.86 -9.00
CA ASN A 20 -3.87 19.37 -8.28
C ASN A 20 -3.87 18.87 -6.83
N THR A 21 -3.03 17.90 -6.54
CA THR A 21 -2.92 17.28 -5.21
C THR A 21 -1.72 17.81 -4.39
N ALA A 22 -0.97 18.78 -4.89
CA ALA A 22 0.30 19.22 -4.30
C ALA A 22 0.20 19.72 -2.83
N GLN A 23 -0.99 20.13 -2.38
CA GLN A 23 -1.23 20.57 -1.01
C GLN A 23 -2.01 19.56 -0.16
N VAL A 24 -2.23 18.35 -0.68
CA VAL A 24 -2.96 17.30 0.04
C VAL A 24 -2.04 16.63 1.05
N THR A 25 -2.48 16.57 2.30
CA THR A 25 -1.73 15.95 3.40
C THR A 25 -2.35 14.65 3.88
N ASP A 26 -3.63 14.41 3.57
CA ASP A 26 -4.35 13.22 4.03
C ASP A 26 -5.27 12.68 2.93
N MET A 27 -5.04 11.41 2.57
CA MET A 27 -5.81 10.64 1.59
C MET A 27 -6.42 9.36 2.21
N GLY A 28 -6.51 9.29 3.53
CA GLY A 28 -7.01 8.12 4.23
C GLY A 28 -8.43 7.74 3.77
N TYR A 29 -8.61 6.45 3.44
CA TYR A 29 -9.89 5.89 3.00
C TYR A 29 -10.53 6.54 1.76
N MET A 30 -9.77 7.32 0.98
CA MET A 30 -10.34 8.12 -0.12
C MET A 30 -11.15 7.27 -1.11
N PHE A 31 -10.68 6.08 -1.47
CA PHE A 31 -11.34 5.16 -2.39
C PHE A 31 -11.76 3.85 -1.72
N GLN A 32 -11.89 3.83 -0.39
CA GLN A 32 -12.32 2.60 0.30
C GLN A 32 -13.66 2.12 -0.27
N SER A 33 -13.71 0.86 -0.71
CA SER A 33 -14.89 0.23 -1.31
C SER A 33 -15.42 0.93 -2.58
N ALA A 34 -14.62 1.75 -3.25
CA ALA A 34 -14.89 2.27 -4.58
C ALA A 34 -14.56 1.17 -5.62
N SER A 35 -15.38 0.14 -5.69
CA SER A 35 -15.07 -1.12 -6.36
C SER A 35 -14.87 -1.03 -7.88
N ALA A 36 -15.43 0.00 -8.55
CA ALA A 36 -15.24 0.24 -9.98
C ALA A 36 -14.07 1.19 -10.28
N PHE A 37 -13.49 1.85 -9.26
CA PHE A 37 -12.47 2.86 -9.50
C PHE A 37 -11.18 2.26 -10.06
N ASN A 38 -10.77 2.72 -11.25
CA ASN A 38 -9.53 2.31 -11.91
C ASN A 38 -9.02 3.40 -12.88
N GLN A 39 -9.05 4.68 -12.49
CA GLN A 39 -8.53 5.76 -13.32
C GLN A 39 -7.07 6.05 -13.01
N ASP A 40 -6.35 6.53 -14.03
CA ASP A 40 -4.95 6.91 -13.90
C ASP A 40 -4.80 8.14 -12.95
N ILE A 41 -4.11 7.92 -11.86
CA ILE A 41 -3.77 8.92 -10.85
C ILE A 41 -2.26 8.94 -10.58
N GLY A 42 -1.46 8.31 -11.45
CA GLY A 42 0.00 8.23 -11.30
C GLY A 42 0.69 9.59 -11.29
N SER A 43 0.10 10.60 -11.95
CA SER A 43 0.60 11.98 -11.98
C SER A 43 0.36 12.79 -10.70
N TRP A 44 -0.40 12.26 -9.74
CA TRP A 44 -0.68 13.00 -8.50
C TRP A 44 0.58 13.28 -7.70
N ASN A 45 0.72 14.53 -7.26
CA ASN A 45 1.79 14.90 -6.35
C ASN A 45 1.42 14.49 -4.92
N THR A 46 2.10 13.49 -4.39
CA THR A 46 1.88 12.95 -3.05
C THR A 46 2.93 13.41 -2.03
N ALA A 47 3.82 14.35 -2.40
CA ALA A 47 4.99 14.74 -1.59
C ALA A 47 4.62 15.25 -0.18
N GLN A 48 3.43 15.76 0.04
CA GLN A 48 2.96 16.24 1.34
C GLN A 48 2.03 15.26 2.06
N VAL A 49 1.73 14.09 1.46
CA VAL A 49 0.77 13.14 2.04
C VAL A 49 1.43 12.37 3.18
N THR A 50 0.88 12.49 4.37
CA THR A 50 1.35 11.82 5.58
C THR A 50 0.49 10.60 5.96
N ASN A 51 -0.72 10.51 5.44
CA ASN A 51 -1.67 9.44 5.74
C ASN A 51 -2.32 8.87 4.48
N MET A 52 -2.14 7.57 4.24
CA MET A 52 -2.77 6.79 3.17
C MET A 52 -3.51 5.56 3.72
N TRP A 53 -3.89 5.58 4.99
CA TRP A 53 -4.56 4.45 5.63
C TRP A 53 -5.81 4.03 4.86
N GLY A 54 -5.85 2.76 4.44
CA GLY A 54 -7.00 2.17 3.77
C GLY A 54 -7.41 2.85 2.46
N MET A 55 -6.51 3.64 1.82
CA MET A 55 -6.87 4.47 0.66
C MET A 55 -7.59 3.69 -0.44
N PHE A 56 -7.13 2.49 -0.76
CA PHE A 56 -7.72 1.60 -1.77
C PHE A 56 -8.32 0.31 -1.16
N ALA A 57 -8.62 0.32 0.15
CA ALA A 57 -9.17 -0.86 0.79
C ALA A 57 -10.49 -1.29 0.09
N SER A 58 -10.55 -2.54 -0.38
CA SER A 58 -11.68 -3.08 -1.16
C SER A 58 -12.00 -2.34 -2.47
N ALA A 59 -11.06 -1.57 -3.01
CA ALA A 59 -11.14 -1.02 -4.36
C ALA A 59 -10.74 -2.12 -5.37
N SER A 60 -11.62 -3.07 -5.59
CA SER A 60 -11.32 -4.35 -6.23
C SER A 60 -10.87 -4.27 -7.70
N ALA A 61 -11.23 -3.19 -8.42
CA ALA A 61 -10.78 -2.97 -9.80
C ALA A 61 -9.48 -2.16 -9.91
N PHE A 62 -9.03 -1.52 -8.82
CA PHE A 62 -7.89 -0.61 -8.91
C PHE A 62 -6.59 -1.34 -9.24
N ASN A 63 -5.96 -0.96 -10.35
CA ASN A 63 -4.66 -1.50 -10.79
C ASN A 63 -3.90 -0.50 -11.67
N GLN A 64 -3.86 0.78 -11.29
CA GLN A 64 -3.10 1.81 -12.02
C GLN A 64 -1.69 1.97 -11.47
N ASP A 65 -0.77 2.37 -12.35
CA ASP A 65 0.61 2.63 -12.00
C ASP A 65 0.72 3.85 -11.08
N ILE A 66 1.22 3.63 -9.89
CA ILE A 66 1.49 4.63 -8.85
C ILE A 66 2.94 4.57 -8.37
N SER A 67 3.83 3.98 -9.17
CA SER A 67 5.25 3.83 -8.84
C SER A 67 5.97 5.17 -8.65
N LEU A 68 5.46 6.23 -9.29
CA LEU A 68 6.02 7.58 -9.22
C LEU A 68 5.58 8.38 -7.97
N TRP A 69 4.74 7.83 -7.12
CA TRP A 69 4.33 8.54 -5.91
C TRP A 69 5.50 8.72 -4.94
N THR A 70 5.99 9.96 -4.84
CA THR A 70 7.19 10.30 -4.07
C THR A 70 6.90 10.61 -2.60
N GLY A 71 5.64 10.88 -2.26
CA GLY A 71 5.20 11.25 -0.91
C GLY A 71 5.28 10.11 0.10
N THR A 72 5.62 8.90 -0.35
CA THR A 72 5.85 7.78 0.55
C THR A 72 6.95 8.07 1.58
N ALA A 73 7.90 8.96 1.26
CA ALA A 73 8.91 9.42 2.20
C ALA A 73 8.36 10.27 3.37
N ALA A 74 7.21 10.93 3.21
CA ALA A 74 6.53 11.69 4.27
C ALA A 74 5.41 10.87 4.93
N THR A 75 4.97 9.77 4.28
CA THR A 75 3.85 8.97 4.75
C THR A 75 4.27 8.13 5.95
N THR A 76 3.52 8.25 7.04
CA THR A 76 3.74 7.48 8.27
C THR A 76 2.74 6.33 8.44
N HIS A 77 1.56 6.39 7.79
CA HIS A 77 0.50 5.38 7.93
C HIS A 77 0.07 4.84 6.57
N GLN A 78 0.34 3.56 6.33
CA GLN A 78 -0.06 2.81 5.13
C GLN A 78 -0.87 1.55 5.47
N SER A 79 -1.32 1.42 6.72
CA SER A 79 -2.12 0.29 7.17
C SER A 79 -3.34 0.08 6.27
N SER A 80 -3.60 -1.18 5.90
CA SER A 80 -4.73 -1.59 5.06
C SER A 80 -4.82 -0.92 3.69
N MET A 81 -3.76 -0.24 3.19
CA MET A 81 -3.85 0.60 1.98
C MET A 81 -4.43 -0.15 0.77
N PHE A 82 -4.03 -1.40 0.56
CA PHE A 82 -4.50 -2.25 -0.53
C PHE A 82 -5.27 -3.48 -0.03
N SER A 83 -5.77 -3.47 1.21
CA SER A 83 -6.54 -4.61 1.75
C SER A 83 -7.76 -4.87 0.89
N GLY A 84 -7.90 -6.08 0.34
CA GLY A 84 -9.01 -6.45 -0.55
C GLY A 84 -8.97 -5.81 -1.95
N ALA A 85 -7.91 -5.11 -2.32
CA ALA A 85 -7.68 -4.61 -3.68
C ALA A 85 -7.24 -5.76 -4.60
N SER A 86 -8.17 -6.63 -4.95
CA SER A 86 -7.89 -7.94 -5.54
C SER A 86 -7.23 -7.89 -6.92
N ALA A 87 -7.41 -6.80 -7.69
CA ALA A 87 -6.75 -6.61 -8.98
C ALA A 87 -5.39 -5.92 -8.89
N PHE A 88 -5.05 -5.31 -7.73
CA PHE A 88 -3.83 -4.50 -7.62
C PHE A 88 -2.57 -5.36 -7.77
N ASN A 89 -1.78 -5.06 -8.80
CA ASN A 89 -0.51 -5.73 -9.07
C ASN A 89 0.48 -4.80 -9.78
N GLN A 90 0.74 -3.61 -9.22
CA GLN A 90 1.72 -2.68 -9.76
C GLN A 90 3.03 -2.75 -8.99
N ASP A 91 4.14 -2.47 -9.68
CA ASP A 91 5.45 -2.42 -9.06
C ASP A 91 5.61 -1.14 -8.24
N ILE A 92 5.63 -1.29 -6.94
CA ILE A 92 5.84 -0.24 -5.96
C ILE A 92 7.12 -0.46 -5.14
N GLY A 93 8.01 -1.33 -5.61
CA GLY A 93 9.28 -1.63 -4.96
C GLY A 93 10.18 -0.40 -4.78
N SER A 94 10.04 0.61 -5.65
CA SER A 94 10.79 1.86 -5.58
C SER A 94 10.32 2.84 -4.48
N TRP A 95 9.20 2.56 -3.81
CA TRP A 95 8.68 3.46 -2.78
C TRP A 95 9.66 3.63 -1.61
N ASN A 96 9.84 4.85 -1.17
CA ASN A 96 10.58 5.14 0.05
C ASN A 96 9.66 4.98 1.28
N THR A 97 9.84 3.89 2.00
CA THR A 97 9.04 3.55 3.18
C THR A 97 9.74 3.89 4.51
N SER A 98 10.83 4.67 4.47
CA SER A 98 11.69 4.92 5.64
C SER A 98 10.98 5.56 6.83
N GLN A 99 9.90 6.30 6.62
CA GLN A 99 9.11 6.96 7.66
C GLN A 99 7.82 6.21 8.02
N VAL A 100 7.49 5.13 7.30
CA VAL A 100 6.27 4.39 7.56
C VAL A 100 6.41 3.61 8.88
N THR A 101 5.44 3.80 9.77
CA THR A 101 5.43 3.15 11.10
C THR A 101 4.36 2.06 11.22
N ASP A 102 3.41 2.00 10.28
CA ASP A 102 2.31 1.03 10.29
C ASP A 102 1.98 0.54 8.88
N MET A 103 2.15 -0.76 8.64
CA MET A 103 1.81 -1.49 7.42
C MET A 103 0.89 -2.69 7.69
N GLN A 104 0.21 -2.72 8.85
CA GLN A 104 -0.70 -3.81 9.18
C GLN A 104 -1.76 -3.97 8.08
N TYR A 105 -2.07 -5.21 7.72
CA TYR A 105 -3.10 -5.55 6.73
C TYR A 105 -2.89 -4.94 5.33
N MET A 106 -1.71 -4.38 5.00
CA MET A 106 -1.51 -3.56 3.80
C MET A 106 -1.93 -4.27 2.51
N PHE A 107 -1.66 -5.56 2.38
CA PHE A 107 -2.00 -6.39 1.23
C PHE A 107 -2.93 -7.56 1.59
N THR A 108 -3.60 -7.52 2.75
CA THR A 108 -4.57 -8.56 3.12
C THR A 108 -5.57 -8.77 2.00
N SER A 109 -5.75 -10.01 1.53
CA SER A 109 -6.64 -10.39 0.42
C SER A 109 -6.38 -9.66 -0.91
N ALA A 110 -5.21 -9.03 -1.09
CA ALA A 110 -4.76 -8.49 -2.38
C ALA A 110 -4.23 -9.63 -3.25
N SER A 111 -5.14 -10.44 -3.78
CA SER A 111 -4.86 -11.76 -4.35
C SER A 111 -3.96 -11.75 -5.60
N ALA A 112 -3.92 -10.65 -6.36
CA ALA A 112 -3.06 -10.52 -7.54
C ALA A 112 -1.66 -9.98 -7.23
N PHE A 113 -1.45 -9.29 -6.10
CA PHE A 113 -0.17 -8.65 -5.80
C PHE A 113 0.96 -9.65 -5.69
N ASN A 114 2.05 -9.46 -6.47
CA ASN A 114 3.20 -10.35 -6.46
C ASN A 114 4.55 -9.67 -6.79
N HIS A 115 4.68 -8.36 -6.60
CA HIS A 115 5.92 -7.64 -6.87
C HIS A 115 6.93 -7.74 -5.71
N ASP A 116 8.21 -7.60 -6.06
CA ASP A 116 9.30 -7.58 -5.09
C ASP A 116 9.33 -6.23 -4.37
N ILE A 117 9.23 -6.28 -3.04
CA ILE A 117 9.30 -5.13 -2.15
C ILE A 117 10.43 -5.28 -1.12
N SER A 118 11.42 -6.12 -1.42
CA SER A 118 12.58 -6.36 -0.55
C SER A 118 13.45 -5.11 -0.33
N SER A 119 13.35 -4.13 -1.23
CA SER A 119 14.02 -2.82 -1.10
C SER A 119 13.40 -1.90 -0.05
N TRP A 120 12.18 -2.20 0.43
CA TRP A 120 11.53 -1.38 1.43
C TRP A 120 12.30 -1.40 2.74
N THR A 121 12.67 -0.24 3.22
CA THR A 121 13.44 -0.05 4.45
C THR A 121 12.66 0.86 5.38
N GLY A 122 12.84 0.69 6.68
CA GLY A 122 12.24 1.55 7.68
C GLY A 122 11.63 0.79 8.85
N THR A 123 11.14 1.54 9.82
CA THR A 123 10.67 0.99 11.09
C THR A 123 9.41 0.14 10.96
N ALA A 124 8.51 0.48 10.03
CA ALA A 124 7.29 -0.30 9.81
C ALA A 124 7.58 -1.64 9.15
N ALA A 125 8.59 -1.72 8.30
CA ALA A 125 9.04 -2.97 7.73
C ALA A 125 9.41 -4.01 8.81
N THR A 126 9.64 -3.56 10.04
CA THR A 126 10.14 -4.39 11.13
C THR A 126 9.21 -4.49 12.35
N THR A 127 8.20 -3.61 12.48
CA THR A 127 7.45 -3.50 13.75
C THR A 127 5.94 -3.68 13.65
N GLN A 128 5.30 -3.21 12.59
CA GLN A 128 3.84 -3.18 12.47
C GLN A 128 3.40 -3.81 11.14
N GLN A 129 3.44 -5.15 11.07
CA GLN A 129 3.18 -5.93 9.85
C GLN A 129 2.13 -7.03 10.06
N TYR A 130 1.30 -6.91 11.09
CA TYR A 130 0.30 -7.93 11.39
C TYR A 130 -0.60 -8.17 10.15
N ASP A 131 -0.73 -9.44 9.78
CA ASP A 131 -1.52 -9.92 8.64
C ASP A 131 -1.27 -9.17 7.31
N MET A 132 -0.07 -8.60 7.12
CA MET A 132 0.27 -7.78 5.94
C MET A 132 -0.04 -8.49 4.62
N PHE A 133 0.23 -9.80 4.53
CA PHE A 133 0.01 -10.62 3.34
C PHE A 133 -1.02 -11.74 3.56
N TYR A 134 -1.88 -11.62 4.58
CA TYR A 134 -2.94 -12.61 4.79
C TYR A 134 -3.82 -12.71 3.53
N GLU A 135 -4.00 -13.93 2.99
CA GLU A 135 -4.73 -14.17 1.74
C GLU A 135 -4.19 -13.45 0.48
N ALA A 136 -3.00 -12.87 0.51
CA ALA A 136 -2.32 -12.36 -0.68
C ALA A 136 -1.72 -13.53 -1.48
N THR A 137 -2.57 -14.32 -2.10
CA THR A 137 -2.25 -15.67 -2.58
C THR A 137 -1.14 -15.71 -3.61
N ALA A 138 -1.07 -14.76 -4.55
CA ALA A 138 -0.01 -14.70 -5.55
C ALA A 138 1.35 -14.35 -4.92
N PHE A 139 1.36 -13.43 -3.95
CA PHE A 139 2.57 -13.05 -3.21
C PHE A 139 3.09 -14.20 -2.37
N GLN A 140 2.21 -14.83 -1.59
CA GLN A 140 2.54 -15.97 -0.74
C GLN A 140 3.09 -17.16 -1.54
N ALA A 141 2.52 -17.42 -2.73
CA ALA A 141 3.00 -18.49 -3.61
C ALA A 141 4.39 -18.19 -4.16
N LYS A 142 4.68 -16.93 -4.52
CA LYS A 142 5.96 -16.52 -5.11
C LYS A 142 7.09 -16.43 -4.08
N TYR A 143 6.79 -15.95 -2.88
CA TYR A 143 7.80 -15.66 -1.86
C TYR A 143 7.78 -16.64 -0.68
N THR A 144 7.02 -17.73 -0.79
CA THR A 144 6.94 -18.79 0.22
C THR A 144 6.69 -18.24 1.62
N CYS A 145 5.65 -17.42 1.74
CA CYS A 145 5.27 -16.83 3.02
C CYS A 145 4.38 -17.78 3.83
N GLY A 146 4.46 -17.72 5.16
CA GLY A 146 3.47 -18.36 6.03
C GLY A 146 2.07 -17.78 5.82
N THR A 147 1.04 -18.54 6.15
CA THR A 147 -0.38 -18.25 5.82
C THR A 147 -0.95 -17.01 6.51
N SER A 148 -0.26 -16.46 7.50
CA SER A 148 -0.72 -15.29 8.28
C SER A 148 0.47 -14.38 8.64
N GLY A 149 1.38 -14.19 7.68
CA GLY A 149 2.65 -13.65 8.08
C GLY A 149 2.88 -12.19 7.78
N PRO A 150 3.68 -11.56 8.63
CA PRO A 150 4.44 -10.39 8.23
C PRO A 150 5.42 -10.75 7.11
N ALA A 151 5.95 -9.76 6.40
CA ALA A 151 6.98 -9.98 5.39
C ALA A 151 8.19 -10.77 5.92
N SER A 152 8.49 -10.64 7.21
CA SER A 152 9.51 -11.43 7.91
C SER A 152 9.26 -12.95 7.92
N SER A 153 8.04 -13.41 7.59
CA SER A 153 7.73 -14.83 7.41
C SER A 153 8.00 -15.36 6.00
N CYS A 154 8.33 -14.48 5.05
CA CYS A 154 8.59 -14.84 3.66
C CYS A 154 10.07 -15.20 3.47
N ASP A 155 10.36 -16.42 3.01
CA ASP A 155 11.73 -16.96 2.97
C ASP A 155 12.72 -16.14 2.14
N THR A 156 12.25 -15.48 1.08
CA THR A 156 13.11 -14.73 0.16
C THR A 156 13.33 -13.26 0.52
N ILE A 157 12.50 -12.67 1.36
CA ILE A 157 12.60 -11.25 1.73
C ILE A 157 12.88 -11.00 3.20
N LYS A 158 12.77 -12.02 4.05
CA LYS A 158 12.96 -11.88 5.51
C LYS A 158 14.33 -11.35 5.91
N SER A 159 15.38 -11.63 5.15
CA SER A 159 16.74 -11.16 5.48
C SER A 159 16.93 -9.65 5.33
N THR A 160 16.12 -9.01 4.47
CA THR A 160 16.17 -7.56 4.26
C THR A 160 15.24 -6.80 5.21
N TRP A 161 14.30 -7.51 5.83
CA TRP A 161 13.28 -6.95 6.70
C TRP A 161 13.54 -7.23 8.19
N VAL A 162 14.72 -7.72 8.53
CA VAL A 162 15.11 -7.91 9.94
C VAL A 162 15.35 -6.55 10.58
N ALA A 163 14.72 -6.31 11.74
CA ALA A 163 14.98 -5.12 12.55
C ALA A 163 16.49 -4.99 12.82
N PRO A 164 17.08 -3.81 12.67
CA PRO A 164 18.42 -3.59 13.17
C PRO A 164 18.43 -3.96 14.66
N SER A 165 19.44 -4.74 15.07
CA SER A 165 19.61 -5.08 16.48
C SER A 165 19.62 -3.77 17.30
N PRO A 166 18.95 -3.74 18.47
CA PRO A 166 19.04 -2.56 19.31
C PRO A 166 20.51 -2.25 19.60
N PRO A 167 20.89 -0.98 19.65
CA PRO A 167 22.26 -0.59 19.97
C PRO A 167 22.66 -1.16 21.35
N PRO A 168 23.93 -1.52 21.52
CA PRO A 168 24.46 -2.09 22.77
C PRO A 168 24.29 -1.14 23.95
#